data_80bf7fd5966dca75df0a78d3d38f0481
#
_entry.id   80bf7fd5966dca75df0a78d3d38f0481
#
_cell.length_a   1.000
_cell.length_b   1.000
_cell.length_c   1.000
_cell.angle_alpha   90.00
_cell.angle_beta   90.00
_cell.angle_gamma   90.00
#
_symmetry.space_group_name_H-M   'P 1'
#
loop_
_entity.id
_entity.type
_entity.pdbx_description
1 polymer ?
#
loop_
_entity_poly.entity_id
_entity_poly.type
_entity_poly.pdbx_seq_one_letter_code
_entity_poly.pdbx_strand_id
1 'polypeptide(L)'
;PDYAGSWVDQSINPALGEDADPEQLEQHANDPTRLVLNLRFIGDVDRHERELREIWGGALCVSLAEHTEEELLQIQRELHEDHDGILSSGVDSVTGGIDAQVIWDDGSLQDEFDARYGDGVVRVSSALRPVD
;
A
#
# COMPACT_ATOMS: atom_id res chain seq x y z
N PRO A 1 9.02 -14.80 -0.80
CA PRO A 1 8.92 -14.53 -2.24
C PRO A 1 7.50 -14.18 -2.72
N ASP A 2 6.46 -14.73 -2.08
CA ASP A 2 5.06 -14.46 -2.47
C ASP A 2 4.48 -13.21 -1.77
N TYR A 3 5.20 -12.63 -0.84
CA TYR A 3 4.73 -11.52 0.00
C TYR A 3 4.53 -10.25 -0.82
N ALA A 4 3.36 -9.65 -0.69
CA ALA A 4 2.98 -8.45 -1.46
C ALA A 4 2.72 -7.21 -0.60
N GLY A 5 2.62 -7.36 0.70
CA GLY A 5 2.42 -6.23 1.61
C GLY A 5 1.55 -6.58 2.79
N SER A 6 1.57 -5.71 3.79
CA SER A 6 0.76 -5.88 4.99
C SER A 6 0.41 -4.52 5.59
N TRP A 7 -0.69 -4.49 6.32
CA TRP A 7 -1.09 -3.31 7.09
C TRP A 7 -2.00 -3.73 8.24
N VAL A 8 -2.12 -2.85 9.22
CA VAL A 8 -2.99 -3.05 10.37
C VAL A 8 -4.21 -2.13 10.22
N ASP A 9 -5.39 -2.72 10.25
CA ASP A 9 -6.65 -1.96 10.26
C ASP A 9 -7.18 -1.89 11.68
N GLN A 10 -7.25 -0.69 12.23
CA GLN A 10 -7.76 -0.42 13.56
C GLN A 10 -9.13 0.29 13.53
N SER A 11 -9.79 0.35 12.38
CA SER A 11 -11.09 1.01 12.23
C SER A 11 -12.20 0.37 13.09
N ILE A 12 -12.04 -0.89 13.46
CA ILE A 12 -12.97 -1.59 14.35
C ILE A 12 -12.82 -1.20 15.83
N ASN A 13 -11.76 -0.46 16.18
CA ASN A 13 -11.53 -0.03 17.57
C ASN A 13 -12.29 1.27 17.85
N PRO A 14 -13.37 1.25 18.65
CA PRO A 14 -14.17 2.45 18.88
C PRO A 14 -13.43 3.53 19.66
N ALA A 15 -12.36 3.18 20.38
CA ALA A 15 -11.54 4.14 21.11
C ALA A 15 -10.66 5.00 20.21
N LEU A 16 -10.51 4.63 18.91
CA LEU A 16 -9.70 5.33 17.92
C LEU A 16 -10.53 6.09 16.89
N GLY A 17 -11.76 6.49 17.25
CA GLY A 17 -12.64 7.27 16.37
C GLY A 17 -12.09 8.67 16.06
N GLU A 18 -12.74 9.38 15.14
CA GLU A 18 -12.30 10.72 14.70
C GLU A 18 -12.20 11.73 15.85
N ASP A 19 -13.01 11.55 16.87
CA ASP A 19 -13.05 12.43 18.06
C ASP A 19 -12.10 11.96 19.18
N ALA A 20 -11.28 10.93 18.94
CA ALA A 20 -10.36 10.44 19.95
C ALA A 20 -9.24 11.46 20.19
N ASP A 21 -8.98 11.76 21.47
CA ASP A 21 -7.87 12.65 21.83
C ASP A 21 -6.52 11.90 21.79
N PRO A 22 -5.37 12.62 21.83
CA PRO A 22 -4.06 11.98 21.76
C PRO A 22 -3.80 10.97 22.86
N GLU A 23 -4.32 11.18 24.05
CA GLU A 23 -4.16 10.25 25.19
C GLU A 23 -4.90 8.95 24.94
N GLN A 24 -6.13 9.02 24.40
CA GLN A 24 -6.91 7.85 24.01
C GLN A 24 -6.23 7.06 22.91
N LEU A 25 -5.68 7.77 21.90
CA LEU A 25 -4.94 7.14 20.80
C LEU A 25 -3.71 6.39 21.32
N GLU A 26 -2.96 6.99 22.25
CA GLU A 26 -1.79 6.36 22.84
C GLU A 26 -2.15 5.11 23.67
N GLN A 27 -3.20 5.17 24.45
CA GLN A 27 -3.62 4.07 25.32
C GLN A 27 -4.24 2.90 24.58
N HIS A 28 -4.97 3.15 23.49
CA HIS A 28 -5.79 2.16 22.81
C HIS A 28 -5.28 1.75 21.43
N ALA A 29 -4.30 2.45 20.89
CA ALA A 29 -3.68 2.09 19.61
C ALA A 29 -2.97 0.72 19.73
N ASN A 30 -3.02 -0.03 18.62
CA ASN A 30 -2.39 -1.36 18.54
C ASN A 30 -2.91 -2.41 19.54
N ASP A 31 -4.17 -2.25 19.98
CA ASP A 31 -4.83 -3.28 20.79
C ASP A 31 -5.05 -4.54 19.95
N PRO A 32 -4.38 -5.67 20.24
CA PRO A 32 -4.46 -6.87 19.41
C PRO A 32 -5.86 -7.50 19.34
N THR A 33 -6.75 -7.15 20.27
CA THR A 33 -8.14 -7.62 20.26
C THR A 33 -9.07 -6.75 19.43
N ARG A 34 -8.59 -5.59 18.95
CA ARG A 34 -9.39 -4.57 18.27
C ARG A 34 -8.73 -4.09 16.96
N LEU A 35 -7.94 -4.94 16.34
CA LEU A 35 -7.35 -4.66 15.05
C LEU A 35 -7.47 -5.88 14.14
N VAL A 36 -7.37 -5.65 12.84
CA VAL A 36 -7.28 -6.70 11.83
C VAL A 36 -5.91 -6.62 11.19
N LEU A 37 -5.17 -7.72 11.25
CA LEU A 37 -3.91 -7.83 10.54
C LEU A 37 -4.19 -8.26 9.10
N ASN A 38 -3.79 -7.42 8.15
CA ASN A 38 -3.99 -7.67 6.72
C ASN A 38 -2.67 -8.02 6.05
N LEU A 39 -2.65 -9.11 5.29
CA LEU A 39 -1.49 -9.51 4.49
C LEU A 39 -1.94 -9.88 3.09
N ARG A 40 -1.09 -9.58 2.12
CA ARG A 40 -1.33 -9.91 0.72
C ARG A 40 -0.21 -10.75 0.17
N PHE A 41 -0.57 -11.73 -0.67
CA PHE A 41 0.36 -12.64 -1.32
C PHE A 41 -0.05 -12.83 -2.78
N ILE A 42 0.90 -13.18 -3.65
CA ILE A 42 0.61 -13.42 -5.07
C ILE A 42 0.10 -14.84 -5.35
N GLY A 43 0.11 -15.71 -4.36
CA GLY A 43 -0.40 -17.09 -4.50
C GLY A 43 -0.47 -17.80 -3.17
N ASP A 44 -1.02 -19.03 -3.17
CA ASP A 44 -1.11 -19.90 -2.00
C ASP A 44 -1.72 -19.23 -0.76
N VAL A 45 -2.75 -18.40 -0.97
CA VAL A 45 -3.39 -17.61 0.09
C VAL A 45 -3.85 -18.49 1.26
N ASP A 46 -4.47 -19.62 0.97
CA ASP A 46 -4.97 -20.56 2.00
C ASP A 46 -3.84 -21.14 2.84
N ARG A 47 -2.71 -21.47 2.22
CA ARG A 47 -1.53 -21.99 2.93
C ARG A 47 -0.95 -20.91 3.85
N HIS A 48 -0.76 -19.70 3.33
CA HIS A 48 -0.23 -18.58 4.10
C HIS A 48 -1.14 -18.24 5.28
N GLU A 49 -2.45 -18.27 5.07
CA GLU A 49 -3.41 -18.04 6.16
C GLU A 49 -3.28 -19.07 7.26
N ARG A 50 -3.18 -20.35 6.91
CA ARG A 50 -3.01 -21.42 7.91
C ARG A 50 -1.72 -21.28 8.72
N GLU A 51 -0.61 -20.97 8.05
CA GLU A 51 0.68 -20.76 8.70
C GLU A 51 0.66 -19.55 9.64
N LEU A 52 0.02 -18.46 9.22
CA LEU A 52 -0.07 -17.23 10.02
C LEU A 52 -0.97 -17.41 11.23
N ARG A 53 -2.05 -18.19 11.13
CA ARG A 53 -2.94 -18.43 12.25
C ARG A 53 -2.30 -19.24 13.37
N GLU A 54 -1.23 -19.98 13.10
CA GLU A 54 -0.45 -20.64 14.13
C GLU A 54 0.33 -19.65 15.00
N ILE A 55 0.63 -18.46 14.46
CA ILE A 55 1.42 -17.41 15.11
C ILE A 55 0.53 -16.29 15.67
N TRP A 56 -0.55 -15.94 14.94
CA TRP A 56 -1.44 -14.83 15.26
C TRP A 56 -2.85 -15.33 15.52
N GLY A 57 -3.30 -15.18 16.77
CA GLY A 57 -4.63 -15.62 17.21
C GLY A 57 -5.73 -14.57 17.07
N GLY A 58 -5.42 -13.35 16.62
CA GLY A 58 -6.38 -12.27 16.42
C GLY A 58 -7.06 -12.28 15.06
N ALA A 59 -7.77 -11.21 14.73
CA ALA A 59 -8.43 -11.06 13.42
C ALA A 59 -7.38 -10.95 12.31
N LEU A 60 -7.56 -11.75 11.27
CA LEU A 60 -6.62 -11.87 10.15
C LEU A 60 -7.37 -11.84 8.83
N CYS A 61 -6.89 -11.02 7.89
CA CYS A 61 -7.37 -11.00 6.51
C CYS A 61 -6.20 -11.27 5.58
N VAL A 62 -6.25 -12.36 4.84
CA VAL A 62 -5.23 -12.72 3.84
C VAL A 62 -5.88 -12.65 2.46
N SER A 63 -5.29 -11.90 1.56
CA SER A 63 -5.85 -11.66 0.23
C SER A 63 -4.82 -11.84 -0.88
N LEU A 64 -5.32 -12.01 -2.10
CA LEU A 64 -4.50 -12.17 -3.30
C LEU A 64 -4.07 -10.81 -3.85
N ALA A 65 -2.82 -10.70 -4.27
CA ALA A 65 -2.26 -9.54 -4.96
C ALA A 65 -1.70 -9.93 -6.32
N GLU A 66 -1.55 -8.94 -7.20
CA GLU A 66 -0.99 -9.16 -8.54
C GLU A 66 0.54 -9.08 -8.56
N HIS A 67 1.13 -8.29 -7.65
CA HIS A 67 2.57 -8.03 -7.59
C HIS A 67 3.10 -8.22 -6.19
N THR A 68 4.31 -8.78 -6.07
CA THR A 68 5.01 -8.83 -4.78
C THR A 68 5.52 -7.45 -4.39
N GLU A 69 5.79 -7.26 -3.09
CA GLU A 69 6.44 -6.03 -2.62
C GLU A 69 7.81 -5.84 -3.25
N GLU A 70 8.57 -6.94 -3.43
CA GLU A 70 9.89 -6.90 -4.07
C GLU A 70 9.81 -6.38 -5.51
N GLU A 71 8.81 -6.85 -6.28
CA GLU A 71 8.57 -6.35 -7.65
C GLU A 71 8.25 -4.86 -7.65
N LEU A 72 7.39 -4.40 -6.74
CA LEU A 72 7.02 -2.99 -6.65
C LEU A 72 8.21 -2.11 -6.24
N LEU A 73 9.05 -2.57 -5.33
CA LEU A 73 10.26 -1.86 -4.94
C LEU A 73 11.25 -1.76 -6.11
N GLN A 74 11.35 -2.81 -6.92
CA GLN A 74 12.18 -2.78 -8.13
C GLN A 74 11.67 -1.75 -9.13
N ILE A 75 10.37 -1.70 -9.37
CA ILE A 75 9.74 -0.69 -10.23
C ILE A 75 10.02 0.72 -9.70
N GLN A 76 9.90 0.91 -8.39
CA GLN A 76 10.19 2.20 -7.76
C GLN A 76 11.63 2.66 -8.02
N ARG A 77 12.59 1.76 -7.92
CA ARG A 77 14.00 2.08 -8.23
C ARG A 77 14.17 2.49 -9.70
N GLU A 78 13.55 1.74 -10.61
CA GLU A 78 13.61 2.06 -12.06
C GLU A 78 13.01 3.43 -12.37
N LEU A 79 11.90 3.78 -11.72
CA LEU A 79 11.27 5.09 -11.91
C LEU A 79 12.21 6.23 -11.56
N HIS A 80 12.92 6.13 -10.42
CA HIS A 80 13.86 7.17 -9.98
C HIS A 80 15.14 7.21 -10.82
N GLU A 81 15.57 6.08 -11.35
CA GLU A 81 16.74 6.02 -12.24
C GLU A 81 16.45 6.59 -13.62
N ASP A 82 15.25 6.34 -14.17
CA ASP A 82 14.90 6.68 -15.54
C ASP A 82 14.23 8.06 -15.69
N HIS A 83 13.73 8.63 -14.60
CA HIS A 83 12.95 9.88 -14.63
C HIS A 83 13.40 10.86 -13.54
N ASP A 84 14.01 11.97 -13.97
CA ASP A 84 14.50 13.01 -13.06
C ASP A 84 13.38 13.86 -12.44
N GLY A 85 12.19 13.83 -13.03
CA GLY A 85 11.05 14.66 -12.61
C GLY A 85 10.23 14.09 -11.46
N ILE A 86 10.58 12.92 -10.94
CA ILE A 86 9.86 12.30 -9.83
C ILE A 86 10.32 12.92 -8.51
N LEU A 87 9.40 13.60 -7.82
CA LEU A 87 9.66 14.25 -6.53
C LEU A 87 9.66 13.26 -5.39
N SER A 88 8.70 12.34 -5.40
CA SER A 88 8.57 11.31 -4.39
C SER A 88 7.80 10.12 -4.94
N SER A 89 7.99 8.97 -4.33
CA SER A 89 7.23 7.77 -4.64
C SER A 89 7.11 6.88 -3.41
N GLY A 90 6.09 6.05 -3.38
CA GLY A 90 5.88 5.10 -2.30
C GLY A 90 5.07 3.90 -2.77
N VAL A 91 5.36 2.75 -2.18
CA VAL A 91 4.57 1.53 -2.38
C VAL A 91 3.36 1.59 -1.46
N ASP A 92 2.17 1.43 -2.05
CA ASP A 92 0.91 1.37 -1.31
C ASP A 92 0.50 -0.10 -1.13
N SER A 93 0.64 -0.62 0.08
CA SER A 93 0.31 -2.01 0.38
C SER A 93 -1.17 -2.32 0.28
N VAL A 94 -2.03 -1.33 0.50
CA VAL A 94 -3.50 -1.50 0.44
C VAL A 94 -3.96 -1.71 -1.00
N THR A 95 -3.49 -0.88 -1.93
CA THR A 95 -3.85 -0.98 -3.34
C THR A 95 -2.96 -1.94 -4.13
N GLY A 96 -1.76 -2.21 -3.62
CA GLY A 96 -0.78 -3.05 -4.31
C GLY A 96 -0.10 -2.36 -5.48
N GLY A 97 0.03 -1.04 -5.42
CA GLY A 97 0.66 -0.25 -6.48
C GLY A 97 1.67 0.75 -5.95
N ILE A 98 2.09 1.66 -6.80
CA ILE A 98 3.05 2.72 -6.48
C ILE A 98 2.40 4.08 -6.74
N ASP A 99 2.51 4.98 -5.78
CA ASP A 99 2.11 6.38 -5.94
C ASP A 99 3.37 7.20 -6.22
N ALA A 100 3.41 7.86 -7.37
CA ALA A 100 4.52 8.72 -7.79
C ALA A 100 4.03 10.16 -7.94
N GLN A 101 4.72 11.09 -7.28
CA GLN A 101 4.43 12.52 -7.40
C GLN A 101 5.49 13.17 -8.29
N VAL A 102 5.04 13.90 -9.30
CA VAL A 102 5.88 14.65 -10.23
C VAL A 102 5.54 16.13 -10.15
N ILE A 103 6.41 16.99 -10.71
CA ILE A 103 6.16 18.44 -10.73
C ILE A 103 4.92 18.72 -11.59
N TRP A 104 4.89 18.19 -12.81
CA TRP A 104 3.80 18.39 -13.77
C TRP A 104 3.68 17.19 -14.69
N ASP A 105 2.46 16.75 -14.96
CA ASP A 105 2.15 15.74 -15.96
C ASP A 105 0.86 16.12 -16.69
N ASP A 106 0.84 15.97 -18.00
CA ASP A 106 -0.32 16.18 -18.86
C ASP A 106 -1.10 14.89 -19.16
N GLY A 107 -0.75 13.80 -18.47
CA GLY A 107 -1.31 12.47 -18.71
C GLY A 107 -0.41 11.53 -19.50
N SER A 108 0.61 12.07 -20.19
CA SER A 108 1.51 11.26 -21.01
C SER A 108 2.39 10.32 -20.21
N LEU A 109 2.82 10.76 -19.02
CA LEU A 109 3.64 9.93 -18.12
C LEU A 109 2.83 8.78 -17.52
N GLN A 110 1.58 9.04 -17.15
CA GLN A 110 0.66 7.99 -16.72
C GLN A 110 0.46 6.94 -17.82
N ASP A 111 0.24 7.38 -19.06
CA ASP A 111 0.08 6.49 -20.20
C ASP A 111 1.34 5.65 -20.47
N GLU A 112 2.52 6.25 -20.34
CA GLU A 112 3.81 5.57 -20.49
C GLU A 112 3.96 4.46 -19.42
N PHE A 113 3.67 4.75 -18.17
CA PHE A 113 3.78 3.79 -17.09
C PHE A 113 2.73 2.68 -17.19
N ASP A 114 1.52 3.00 -17.60
CA ASP A 114 0.48 2.00 -17.85
C ASP A 114 0.89 1.02 -18.94
N ALA A 115 1.52 1.52 -19.99
CA ALA A 115 2.02 0.69 -21.07
C ALA A 115 3.22 -0.18 -20.65
N ARG A 116 4.07 0.32 -19.77
CA ARG A 116 5.29 -0.36 -19.33
C ARG A 116 5.07 -1.35 -18.21
N TYR A 117 4.26 -1.00 -17.22
CA TYR A 117 4.08 -1.78 -15.96
C TYR A 117 2.68 -2.38 -15.80
N GLY A 118 1.72 -1.96 -16.59
CA GLY A 118 0.31 -2.34 -16.47
C GLY A 118 -0.54 -1.19 -15.96
N ASP A 119 -1.82 -1.22 -16.30
CA ASP A 119 -2.77 -0.16 -15.96
C ASP A 119 -2.89 0.02 -14.44
N GLY A 120 -2.60 1.23 -13.97
CA GLY A 120 -2.78 1.60 -12.57
C GLY A 120 -1.75 1.04 -11.59
N VAL A 121 -0.73 0.31 -12.05
CA VAL A 121 0.37 -0.17 -11.18
C VAL A 121 1.14 1.01 -10.60
N VAL A 122 1.49 1.98 -11.44
CA VAL A 122 2.10 3.25 -11.02
C VAL A 122 1.07 4.35 -11.23
N ARG A 123 0.67 5.03 -10.16
CA ARG A 123 -0.27 6.15 -10.23
C ARG A 123 0.49 7.46 -10.10
N VAL A 124 0.36 8.30 -11.11
CA VAL A 124 1.06 9.58 -11.20
C VAL A 124 0.15 10.70 -10.71
N SER A 125 0.68 11.53 -9.82
CA SER A 125 0.03 12.76 -9.40
C SER A 125 0.96 13.95 -9.62
N SER A 126 0.39 15.10 -10.01
CA SER A 126 1.15 16.33 -10.26
C SER A 126 1.12 17.22 -9.03
N ALA A 127 2.27 17.78 -8.64
CA ALA A 127 2.36 18.78 -7.59
C ALA A 127 1.72 20.11 -8.04
N LEU A 128 1.87 20.46 -9.32
CA LEU A 128 1.25 21.63 -9.92
C LEU A 128 -0.07 21.25 -10.58
N ARG A 129 -1.04 22.15 -10.48
CA ARG A 129 -2.35 21.98 -11.11
C ARG A 129 -2.65 23.17 -12.01
N PRO A 130 -3.42 22.95 -13.10
CA PRO A 130 -3.89 24.09 -13.90
C PRO A 130 -4.68 25.06 -13.04
N VAL A 131 -4.51 26.36 -13.32
CA VAL A 131 -5.29 27.43 -12.69
C VAL A 131 -6.48 27.72 -13.62
N ASP A 132 -7.67 27.55 -13.08
CA ASP A 132 -8.92 27.83 -13.81
C ASP A 132 -9.25 29.31 -13.80
#